data_3acad0c84ad635b71625061ce567c8a1
#
_entry.id   3acad0c84ad635b71625061ce567c8a1
#
_cell.length_a   1.000
_cell.length_b   1.000
_cell.length_c   1.000
_cell.angle_alpha   90.00
_cell.angle_beta   90.00
_cell.angle_gamma   90.00
#
_symmetry.space_group_name_H-M   'P 1'
#
loop_
_entity.id
_entity.type
_entity.pdbx_description
1 polymer ?
#
loop_
_entity_poly.entity_id
_entity_poly.type
_entity_poly.pdbx_seq_one_letter_code
_entity_poly.pdbx_strand_id
1 'polypeptide(L)'
;MALGLIGGLGLLVLIFGFHIPMGKPPVDVILTILAVVCGSASLQAAGGLDCLLQIAERVLRRHPRAVVYVAPYLCWFLTILCGTGHVVYTMLPIIYDVAIKNNIRPERPMAASTIAAQMGVICSPAAVAAVSMIALLDGYEVGGKPFGFVQLFSIVIPAAIVGLFAEATYSSFRGKDLDKDEAFQKLISDPEQKKYVYGESTTLVGKVFPKTAWASLWIFLLTIAFVALLGSEPSLRPMVGKKALGMTQLIQMCMLTAGALMVMFCGVRASMISKGSVFHAGCVAIVAVYGVAWMADTMFMAHLADLKVILVDWVKEAPWTYALVLLLVSKLVNSQAAAVATIVPVALQVGTPPGLVVAFSSACYGYYILPTYPSDLAALQFDRSGTTHIGRFVINHSFILPGLIGVLTATGMGWVLGKLYGYI
;
A
#
# COMPACT_ATOMS: atom_id res chain seq x y z
N MET A 1 5.10 8.68 -12.50
CA MET A 1 5.70 8.58 -13.86
C MET A 1 6.86 9.54 -14.04
N ALA A 2 6.69 10.86 -13.85
CA ALA A 2 7.79 11.84 -14.02
C ALA A 2 9.07 11.48 -13.25
N LEU A 3 8.95 11.00 -12.01
CA LEU A 3 10.09 10.60 -11.19
C LEU A 3 10.93 9.48 -11.84
N GLY A 4 10.27 8.48 -12.44
CA GLY A 4 10.98 7.42 -13.17
C GLY A 4 11.69 7.92 -14.42
N LEU A 5 11.08 8.88 -15.15
CA LEU A 5 11.72 9.52 -16.32
C LEU A 5 12.94 10.35 -15.88
N ILE A 6 12.84 11.09 -14.77
CA ILE A 6 13.96 11.81 -14.18
C ILE A 6 15.06 10.82 -13.74
N GLY A 7 14.70 9.63 -13.22
CA GLY A 7 15.66 8.57 -12.95
C GLY A 7 16.44 8.13 -14.18
N GLY A 8 15.78 8.05 -15.36
CA GLY A 8 16.46 7.79 -16.64
C GLY A 8 17.45 8.89 -17.02
N LEU A 9 17.07 10.17 -16.81
CA LEU A 9 17.99 11.30 -17.01
C LEU A 9 19.17 11.21 -16.03
N GLY A 10 18.92 10.87 -14.77
CA GLY A 10 19.96 10.67 -13.76
C GLY A 10 20.96 9.57 -14.17
N LEU A 11 20.48 8.45 -14.75
CA LEU A 11 21.34 7.40 -15.31
C LEU A 11 22.29 7.94 -16.39
N LEU A 12 21.79 8.75 -17.32
CA LEU A 12 22.64 9.38 -18.35
C LEU A 12 23.74 10.24 -17.71
N VAL A 13 23.40 11.05 -16.72
CA VAL A 13 24.36 11.88 -16.00
C VAL A 13 25.39 11.03 -15.25
N LEU A 14 24.98 9.96 -14.58
CA LEU A 14 25.90 9.06 -13.85
C LEU A 14 26.86 8.36 -14.80
N ILE A 15 26.37 7.84 -15.93
CA ILE A 15 27.17 7.02 -16.85
C ILE A 15 28.05 7.91 -17.74
N PHE A 16 27.48 8.93 -18.39
CA PHE A 16 28.20 9.76 -19.36
C PHE A 16 28.94 10.94 -18.72
N GLY A 17 28.39 11.50 -17.61
CA GLY A 17 29.02 12.62 -16.90
C GLY A 17 30.06 12.18 -15.88
N PHE A 18 29.73 11.17 -15.07
CA PHE A 18 30.61 10.68 -13.99
C PHE A 18 31.34 9.37 -14.34
N HIS A 19 31.11 8.79 -15.52
CA HIS A 19 31.72 7.53 -15.99
C HIS A 19 31.53 6.35 -15.01
N ILE A 20 30.40 6.33 -14.31
CA ILE A 20 30.06 5.28 -13.36
C ILE A 20 29.61 4.02 -14.14
N PRO A 21 30.11 2.82 -13.80
CA PRO A 21 29.65 1.57 -14.39
C PRO A 21 28.15 1.38 -14.18
N MET A 22 27.44 0.98 -15.23
CA MET A 22 25.98 0.80 -15.20
C MET A 22 25.58 -0.36 -14.31
N GLY A 23 24.68 -0.12 -13.35
CA GLY A 23 24.04 -1.14 -12.52
C GLY A 23 22.98 -1.94 -13.30
N LYS A 24 22.32 -2.88 -12.62
CA LYS A 24 21.30 -3.75 -13.22
C LYS A 24 19.89 -3.21 -13.03
N PRO A 25 19.08 -3.16 -14.10
CA PRO A 25 17.65 -2.82 -13.94
C PRO A 25 16.91 -3.91 -13.16
N PRO A 26 15.90 -3.57 -12.32
CA PRO A 26 15.14 -4.53 -11.51
C PRO A 26 14.08 -5.27 -12.34
N VAL A 27 14.50 -6.08 -13.33
CA VAL A 27 13.64 -6.71 -14.33
C VAL A 27 12.61 -7.64 -13.69
N ASP A 28 13.01 -8.50 -12.75
CA ASP A 28 12.12 -9.46 -12.07
C ASP A 28 11.03 -8.74 -11.28
N VAL A 29 11.39 -7.64 -10.61
CA VAL A 29 10.42 -6.79 -9.90
C VAL A 29 9.40 -6.19 -10.88
N ILE A 30 9.87 -5.64 -12.01
CA ILE A 30 9.00 -5.03 -13.04
C ILE A 30 8.02 -6.05 -13.62
N LEU A 31 8.50 -7.24 -14.01
CA LEU A 31 7.67 -8.29 -14.57
C LEU A 31 6.64 -8.80 -13.56
N THR A 32 7.01 -8.90 -12.30
CA THR A 32 6.10 -9.33 -11.24
C THR A 32 5.01 -8.28 -10.98
N ILE A 33 5.39 -7.00 -10.91
CA ILE A 33 4.43 -5.90 -10.83
C ILE A 33 3.44 -5.94 -12.00
N LEU A 34 3.95 -6.10 -13.23
CA LEU A 34 3.11 -6.15 -14.43
C LEU A 34 2.09 -7.28 -14.37
N ALA A 35 2.51 -8.48 -13.99
CA ALA A 35 1.61 -9.65 -13.87
C ALA A 35 0.50 -9.41 -12.82
N VAL A 36 0.86 -8.89 -11.63
CA VAL A 36 -0.10 -8.57 -10.56
C VAL A 36 -1.07 -7.48 -10.99
N VAL A 37 -0.58 -6.44 -11.65
CA VAL A 37 -1.41 -5.35 -12.17
C VAL A 37 -2.40 -5.86 -13.22
N CYS A 38 -1.98 -6.76 -14.11
CA CYS A 38 -2.88 -7.38 -15.09
C CYS A 38 -4.01 -8.17 -14.40
N GLY A 39 -3.70 -8.98 -13.38
CA GLY A 39 -4.70 -9.72 -12.61
C GLY A 39 -5.70 -8.82 -11.91
N SER A 40 -5.20 -7.82 -11.18
CA SER A 40 -6.04 -6.87 -10.42
C SER A 40 -6.87 -5.95 -11.32
N ALA A 41 -6.33 -5.50 -12.46
CA ALA A 41 -7.06 -4.72 -13.44
C ALA A 41 -8.15 -5.53 -14.15
N SER A 42 -7.93 -6.85 -14.34
CA SER A 42 -8.96 -7.76 -14.85
C SER A 42 -10.12 -7.90 -13.86
N LEU A 43 -9.85 -7.99 -12.56
CA LEU A 43 -10.87 -7.96 -11.49
C LEU A 43 -11.69 -6.66 -11.55
N GLN A 44 -11.02 -5.51 -11.69
CA GLN A 44 -11.69 -4.22 -11.83
C GLN A 44 -12.58 -4.19 -13.07
N ALA A 45 -12.06 -4.61 -14.23
CA ALA A 45 -12.81 -4.61 -15.49
C ALA A 45 -14.02 -5.57 -15.49
N ALA A 46 -13.96 -6.65 -14.68
CA ALA A 46 -15.06 -7.59 -14.48
C ALA A 46 -16.15 -7.10 -13.52
N GLY A 47 -15.90 -6.00 -12.77
CA GLY A 47 -16.81 -5.50 -11.74
C GLY A 47 -16.68 -6.20 -10.38
N GLY A 48 -15.74 -7.13 -10.21
CA GLY A 48 -15.54 -7.84 -8.94
C GLY A 48 -15.10 -6.93 -7.81
N LEU A 49 -14.37 -5.86 -8.11
CA LEU A 49 -14.00 -4.83 -7.15
C LEU A 49 -15.24 -4.13 -6.57
N ASP A 50 -16.25 -3.83 -7.38
CA ASP A 50 -17.49 -3.17 -6.93
C ASP A 50 -18.31 -4.07 -5.99
N CYS A 51 -18.25 -5.39 -6.18
CA CYS A 51 -18.87 -6.34 -5.25
C CYS A 51 -18.25 -6.26 -3.84
N LEU A 52 -16.92 -6.17 -3.75
CA LEU A 52 -16.23 -5.96 -2.46
C LEU A 52 -16.62 -4.66 -1.80
N LEU A 53 -16.67 -3.57 -2.56
CA LEU A 53 -17.03 -2.24 -2.06
C LEU A 53 -18.48 -2.20 -1.55
N GLN A 54 -19.41 -2.90 -2.18
CA GLN A 54 -20.79 -3.02 -1.71
C GLN A 54 -20.88 -3.72 -0.35
N ILE A 55 -20.08 -4.78 -0.14
CA ILE A 55 -20.02 -5.47 1.16
C ILE A 55 -19.49 -4.51 2.23
N ALA A 56 -18.42 -3.80 1.96
CA ALA A 56 -17.83 -2.86 2.89
C ALA A 56 -18.79 -1.72 3.27
N GLU A 57 -19.52 -1.17 2.30
CA GLU A 57 -20.55 -0.15 2.56
C GLU A 57 -21.64 -0.67 3.51
N ARG A 58 -22.11 -1.91 3.33
CA ARG A 58 -23.10 -2.50 4.25
C ARG A 58 -22.58 -2.61 5.67
N VAL A 59 -21.31 -2.97 5.84
CA VAL A 59 -20.68 -3.06 7.18
C VAL A 59 -20.61 -1.69 7.84
N LEU A 60 -20.16 -0.66 7.12
CA LEU A 60 -20.08 0.72 7.65
C LEU A 60 -21.45 1.24 8.08
N ARG A 61 -22.48 1.04 7.25
CA ARG A 61 -23.84 1.50 7.57
C ARG A 61 -24.50 0.76 8.73
N ARG A 62 -24.02 -0.46 9.05
CA ARG A 62 -24.49 -1.23 10.22
C ARG A 62 -23.86 -0.77 11.52
N HIS A 63 -22.65 -0.19 11.49
CA HIS A 63 -21.87 0.21 12.66
C HIS A 63 -21.48 1.69 12.67
N PRO A 64 -22.46 2.62 12.54
CA PRO A 64 -22.15 4.03 12.31
C PRO A 64 -21.42 4.68 13.49
N ARG A 65 -21.74 4.30 14.73
CA ARG A 65 -21.08 4.85 15.92
C ARG A 65 -19.60 4.47 16.04
N ALA A 66 -19.23 3.34 15.45
CA ALA A 66 -17.85 2.84 15.43
C ALA A 66 -17.10 3.20 14.15
N VAL A 67 -17.61 4.12 13.32
CA VAL A 67 -17.05 4.45 12.02
C VAL A 67 -15.58 4.87 12.09
N VAL A 68 -15.14 5.50 13.18
CA VAL A 68 -13.73 5.92 13.36
C VAL A 68 -12.77 4.73 13.43
N TYR A 69 -13.23 3.57 13.90
CA TYR A 69 -12.45 2.33 13.94
C TYR A 69 -12.77 1.44 12.72
N VAL A 70 -14.04 1.25 12.42
CA VAL A 70 -14.47 0.31 11.37
C VAL A 70 -14.03 0.75 10.00
N ALA A 71 -14.08 2.05 9.68
CA ALA A 71 -13.71 2.54 8.36
C ALA A 71 -12.23 2.34 8.01
N PRO A 72 -11.25 2.68 8.88
CA PRO A 72 -9.84 2.39 8.62
C PRO A 72 -9.57 0.89 8.42
N TYR A 73 -10.10 0.03 9.28
CA TYR A 73 -9.90 -1.42 9.14
C TYR A 73 -10.53 -1.97 7.86
N LEU A 74 -11.69 -1.47 7.44
CA LEU A 74 -12.30 -1.86 6.17
C LEU A 74 -11.47 -1.40 4.98
N CYS A 75 -10.99 -0.15 4.98
CA CYS A 75 -10.13 0.36 3.90
C CYS A 75 -8.81 -0.43 3.83
N TRP A 76 -8.19 -0.74 4.96
CA TRP A 76 -7.02 -1.58 5.05
C TRP A 76 -7.28 -2.99 4.49
N PHE A 77 -8.36 -3.63 4.93
CA PHE A 77 -8.73 -4.97 4.47
C PHE A 77 -9.06 -5.01 2.98
N LEU A 78 -9.80 -4.02 2.48
CA LEU A 78 -10.06 -3.88 1.04
C LEU A 78 -8.77 -3.72 0.24
N THR A 79 -7.80 -2.95 0.75
CA THR A 79 -6.50 -2.81 0.11
C THR A 79 -5.75 -4.12 0.05
N ILE A 80 -5.78 -4.93 1.12
CA ILE A 80 -5.18 -6.28 1.11
C ILE A 80 -5.80 -7.14 0.00
N LEU A 81 -7.12 -7.12 -0.12
CA LEU A 81 -7.82 -7.91 -1.13
C LEU A 81 -7.62 -7.40 -2.56
N CYS A 82 -7.58 -6.09 -2.76
CA CYS A 82 -7.52 -5.48 -4.10
C CYS A 82 -6.10 -5.21 -4.58
N GLY A 83 -5.10 -5.24 -3.70
CA GLY A 83 -3.71 -4.93 -4.03
C GLY A 83 -3.41 -3.44 -4.23
N THR A 84 -4.35 -2.55 -3.91
CA THR A 84 -4.17 -1.11 -4.12
C THR A 84 -4.88 -0.27 -3.07
N GLY A 85 -4.20 0.75 -2.54
CA GLY A 85 -4.79 1.73 -1.61
C GLY A 85 -5.81 2.68 -2.28
N HIS A 86 -5.94 2.66 -3.60
CA HIS A 86 -6.89 3.52 -4.32
C HIS A 86 -8.37 3.15 -4.05
N VAL A 87 -8.65 2.00 -3.47
CA VAL A 87 -10.02 1.61 -3.02
C VAL A 87 -10.61 2.63 -2.06
N VAL A 88 -9.80 3.37 -1.35
CA VAL A 88 -10.26 4.41 -0.42
C VAL A 88 -11.07 5.51 -1.11
N TYR A 89 -10.82 5.82 -2.39
CA TYR A 89 -11.57 6.86 -3.11
C TYR A 89 -13.07 6.58 -3.19
N THR A 90 -13.44 5.32 -3.33
CA THR A 90 -14.85 4.92 -3.36
C THR A 90 -15.45 4.82 -1.95
N MET A 91 -14.61 4.62 -0.94
CA MET A 91 -15.04 4.55 0.45
C MET A 91 -15.21 5.92 1.11
N LEU A 92 -14.39 6.92 0.72
CA LEU A 92 -14.42 8.25 1.35
C LEU A 92 -15.79 8.95 1.33
N PRO A 93 -16.55 8.97 0.21
CA PRO A 93 -17.90 9.55 0.22
C PRO A 93 -18.87 8.83 1.16
N ILE A 94 -18.72 7.50 1.29
CA ILE A 94 -19.55 6.67 2.18
C ILE A 94 -19.18 6.93 3.64
N ILE A 95 -17.89 6.98 3.94
CA ILE A 95 -17.35 7.28 5.28
C ILE A 95 -17.82 8.66 5.72
N TYR A 96 -17.74 9.64 4.82
CA TYR A 96 -18.26 11.01 5.06
C TYR A 96 -19.73 11.00 5.38
N ASP A 97 -20.56 10.35 4.55
CA ASP A 97 -22.02 10.27 4.73
C ASP A 97 -22.40 9.63 6.06
N VAL A 98 -21.74 8.54 6.44
CA VAL A 98 -21.97 7.87 7.72
C VAL A 98 -21.53 8.76 8.88
N ALA A 99 -20.38 9.42 8.81
CA ALA A 99 -19.85 10.26 9.87
C ALA A 99 -20.75 11.49 10.12
N ILE A 100 -21.06 12.23 9.06
CA ILE A 100 -21.83 13.50 9.18
C ILE A 100 -23.26 13.26 9.69
N LYS A 101 -23.92 12.18 9.24
CA LYS A 101 -25.28 11.82 9.68
C LYS A 101 -25.35 11.35 11.14
N ASN A 102 -24.23 10.94 11.71
CA ASN A 102 -24.13 10.48 13.09
C ASN A 102 -23.41 11.48 14.02
N ASN A 103 -23.30 12.74 13.59
CA ASN A 103 -22.66 13.82 14.35
C ASN A 103 -21.18 13.55 14.70
N ILE A 104 -20.51 12.73 13.90
CA ILE A 104 -19.09 12.41 14.07
C ILE A 104 -18.30 13.33 13.13
N ARG A 105 -17.26 13.98 13.64
CA ARG A 105 -16.34 14.82 12.87
C ARG A 105 -15.72 14.01 11.72
N PRO A 106 -16.00 14.32 10.44
CA PRO A 106 -15.53 13.52 9.30
C PRO A 106 -14.02 13.40 9.20
N GLU A 107 -13.25 14.41 9.63
CA GLU A 107 -11.79 14.36 9.71
C GLU A 107 -11.29 13.06 10.38
N ARG A 108 -11.96 12.62 11.44
CA ARG A 108 -11.53 11.46 12.24
C ARG A 108 -11.46 10.17 11.43
N PRO A 109 -12.57 9.66 10.86
CA PRO A 109 -12.53 8.43 10.08
C PRO A 109 -11.92 8.61 8.70
N MET A 110 -12.03 9.79 8.06
CA MET A 110 -11.52 10.00 6.71
C MET A 110 -10.00 10.02 6.66
N ALA A 111 -9.34 10.80 7.54
CA ALA A 111 -7.89 10.83 7.60
C ALA A 111 -7.31 9.46 7.99
N ALA A 112 -7.87 8.81 9.01
CA ALA A 112 -7.45 7.48 9.41
C ALA A 112 -7.64 6.45 8.27
N SER A 113 -8.74 6.51 7.52
CA SER A 113 -8.98 5.58 6.42
C SER A 113 -8.02 5.74 5.25
N THR A 114 -7.57 6.96 4.93
CA THR A 114 -6.55 7.16 3.90
C THR A 114 -5.21 6.56 4.32
N ILE A 115 -4.80 6.76 5.57
CA ILE A 115 -3.60 6.17 6.13
C ILE A 115 -3.69 4.63 6.13
N ALA A 116 -4.77 4.10 6.69
CA ALA A 116 -5.03 2.66 6.78
C ALA A 116 -5.00 1.96 5.42
N ALA A 117 -5.62 2.54 4.40
CA ALA A 117 -5.60 2.00 3.06
C ALA A 117 -4.17 1.88 2.51
N GLN A 118 -3.32 2.85 2.77
CA GLN A 118 -1.92 2.80 2.32
C GLN A 118 -1.08 1.85 3.18
N MET A 119 -1.33 1.72 4.48
CA MET A 119 -0.70 0.71 5.32
C MET A 119 -1.05 -0.72 4.87
N GLY A 120 -2.21 -0.92 4.24
CA GLY A 120 -2.63 -2.19 3.65
C GLY A 120 -1.81 -2.64 2.44
N VAL A 121 -1.10 -1.75 1.77
CA VAL A 121 -0.36 -2.06 0.54
C VAL A 121 0.75 -3.08 0.79
N ILE A 122 1.57 -2.91 1.83
CA ILE A 122 2.62 -3.89 2.16
C ILE A 122 2.06 -5.20 2.74
N CYS A 123 0.81 -5.20 3.19
CA CYS A 123 0.11 -6.38 3.71
C CYS A 123 -0.59 -7.21 2.62
N SER A 124 -0.57 -6.78 1.36
CA SER A 124 -1.33 -7.40 0.28
C SER A 124 -0.47 -8.27 -0.64
N PRO A 125 -0.84 -9.52 -0.85
CA PRO A 125 -0.15 -10.40 -1.82
C PRO A 125 -0.36 -9.96 -3.28
N ALA A 126 -1.32 -9.07 -3.53
CA ALA A 126 -1.61 -8.50 -4.84
C ALA A 126 -1.05 -7.08 -5.01
N ALA A 127 -0.32 -6.55 -4.03
CA ALA A 127 0.21 -5.20 -4.10
C ALA A 127 1.68 -5.16 -4.52
N VAL A 128 2.00 -4.13 -5.30
CA VAL A 128 3.32 -3.93 -5.88
C VAL A 128 4.43 -3.93 -4.82
N ALA A 129 4.22 -3.30 -3.67
CA ALA A 129 5.25 -3.20 -2.63
C ALA A 129 5.59 -4.56 -1.99
N ALA A 130 4.57 -5.35 -1.61
CA ALA A 130 4.77 -6.68 -1.05
C ALA A 130 5.43 -7.62 -2.06
N VAL A 131 4.96 -7.59 -3.30
CA VAL A 131 5.49 -8.41 -4.39
C VAL A 131 6.93 -8.03 -4.73
N SER A 132 7.27 -6.74 -4.70
CA SER A 132 8.66 -6.27 -4.84
C SER A 132 9.55 -6.80 -3.71
N MET A 133 9.07 -6.78 -2.46
CA MET A 133 9.80 -7.32 -1.32
C MET A 133 10.07 -8.83 -1.51
N ILE A 134 9.07 -9.59 -1.97
CA ILE A 134 9.21 -11.03 -2.26
C ILE A 134 10.28 -11.25 -3.34
N ALA A 135 10.24 -10.49 -4.43
CA ALA A 135 11.19 -10.64 -5.53
C ALA A 135 12.63 -10.27 -5.13
N LEU A 136 12.81 -9.26 -4.28
CA LEU A 136 14.12 -8.79 -3.83
C LEU A 136 14.76 -9.71 -2.79
N LEU A 137 13.95 -10.42 -2.00
CA LEU A 137 14.40 -11.35 -0.98
C LEU A 137 14.28 -12.82 -1.42
N ASP A 138 13.97 -13.08 -2.69
CA ASP A 138 13.92 -14.45 -3.24
C ASP A 138 15.31 -15.10 -3.13
N GLY A 139 15.36 -16.31 -2.55
CA GLY A 139 16.60 -17.01 -2.25
C GLY A 139 17.26 -16.69 -0.91
N TYR A 140 16.76 -15.71 -0.16
CA TYR A 140 17.18 -15.49 1.24
C TYR A 140 16.36 -16.32 2.21
N GLU A 141 16.92 -16.53 3.40
CA GLU A 141 16.23 -17.17 4.53
C GLU A 141 15.93 -16.15 5.63
N VAL A 142 14.75 -16.29 6.24
CA VAL A 142 14.31 -15.48 7.38
C VAL A 142 13.73 -16.42 8.43
N GLY A 143 14.28 -16.39 9.64
CA GLY A 143 13.89 -17.32 10.71
C GLY A 143 14.19 -18.78 10.36
N GLY A 144 15.28 -19.05 9.63
CA GLY A 144 15.66 -20.39 9.22
C GLY A 144 14.76 -21.05 8.16
N LYS A 145 13.93 -20.24 7.47
CA LYS A 145 13.03 -20.69 6.40
C LYS A 145 13.22 -19.85 5.15
N PRO A 146 13.03 -20.42 3.94
CA PRO A 146 13.01 -19.62 2.71
C PRO A 146 12.02 -18.47 2.81
N PHE A 147 12.46 -17.28 2.41
CA PHE A 147 11.60 -16.10 2.45
C PHE A 147 10.42 -16.21 1.50
N GLY A 148 9.27 -15.80 1.98
CA GLY A 148 8.02 -15.77 1.21
C GLY A 148 6.95 -14.93 1.90
N PHE A 149 5.72 -15.00 1.39
CA PHE A 149 4.60 -14.24 1.97
C PHE A 149 4.35 -14.55 3.44
N VAL A 150 4.59 -15.78 3.89
CA VAL A 150 4.36 -16.17 5.29
C VAL A 150 5.27 -15.37 6.22
N GLN A 151 6.56 -15.27 5.91
CA GLN A 151 7.53 -14.52 6.72
C GLN A 151 7.20 -13.04 6.71
N LEU A 152 6.82 -12.47 5.54
CA LEU A 152 6.44 -11.07 5.44
C LEU A 152 5.14 -10.80 6.21
N PHE A 153 4.09 -11.56 5.94
CA PHE A 153 2.76 -11.29 6.49
C PHE A 153 2.61 -11.64 7.96
N SER A 154 3.41 -12.58 8.48
CA SER A 154 3.48 -12.82 9.93
C SER A 154 3.97 -11.60 10.72
N ILE A 155 4.70 -10.69 10.08
CA ILE A 155 5.14 -9.43 10.67
C ILE A 155 4.16 -8.29 10.33
N VAL A 156 3.96 -7.99 9.04
CA VAL A 156 3.31 -6.74 8.65
C VAL A 156 1.81 -6.73 8.95
N ILE A 157 1.09 -7.87 8.91
CA ILE A 157 -0.34 -7.92 9.20
C ILE A 157 -0.63 -7.65 10.68
N PRO A 158 -0.07 -8.40 11.65
CA PRO A 158 -0.32 -8.11 13.07
C PRO A 158 0.23 -6.74 13.47
N ALA A 159 1.37 -6.32 12.92
CA ALA A 159 1.92 -4.99 13.16
C ALA A 159 0.98 -3.87 12.68
N ALA A 160 0.40 -4.02 11.48
CA ALA A 160 -0.58 -3.07 10.96
C ALA A 160 -1.86 -3.03 11.80
N ILE A 161 -2.37 -4.18 12.27
CA ILE A 161 -3.56 -4.23 13.14
C ILE A 161 -3.34 -3.39 14.40
N VAL A 162 -2.17 -3.49 15.04
CA VAL A 162 -1.84 -2.68 16.22
C VAL A 162 -1.66 -1.21 15.86
N GLY A 163 -0.98 -0.92 14.76
CA GLY A 163 -0.81 0.45 14.25
C GLY A 163 -2.13 1.14 13.94
N LEU A 164 -3.06 0.44 13.28
CA LEU A 164 -4.39 0.94 12.97
C LEU A 164 -5.23 1.19 14.22
N PHE A 165 -5.10 0.33 15.23
CA PHE A 165 -5.77 0.55 16.51
C PHE A 165 -5.28 1.84 17.19
N ALA A 166 -3.97 2.05 17.24
CA ALA A 166 -3.37 3.24 17.82
C ALA A 166 -3.79 4.52 17.06
N GLU A 167 -3.75 4.49 15.72
CA GLU A 167 -4.16 5.56 14.83
C GLU A 167 -5.66 5.90 14.99
N ALA A 168 -6.54 4.89 14.96
CA ALA A 168 -7.99 5.08 15.13
C ALA A 168 -8.33 5.62 16.53
N THR A 169 -7.62 5.12 17.55
CA THR A 169 -7.79 5.61 18.93
C THR A 169 -7.40 7.08 19.03
N TYR A 170 -6.23 7.47 18.50
CA TYR A 170 -5.85 8.87 18.45
C TYR A 170 -6.90 9.73 17.69
N SER A 171 -7.33 9.25 16.52
CA SER A 171 -8.29 9.94 15.67
C SER A 171 -9.65 10.14 16.37
N SER A 172 -10.06 9.20 17.22
CA SER A 172 -11.34 9.28 17.97
C SER A 172 -11.40 10.48 18.93
N PHE A 173 -10.25 10.91 19.45
CA PHE A 173 -10.14 12.07 20.35
C PHE A 173 -9.82 13.38 19.63
N ARG A 174 -9.60 13.34 18.32
CA ARG A 174 -9.17 14.52 17.57
C ARG A 174 -10.31 15.50 17.33
N GLY A 175 -10.04 16.79 17.62
CA GLY A 175 -10.97 17.88 17.39
C GLY A 175 -12.23 17.82 18.25
N LYS A 176 -13.08 18.83 18.16
CA LYS A 176 -14.38 18.88 18.83
C LYS A 176 -15.43 18.08 18.04
N ASP A 177 -16.43 17.52 18.74
CA ASP A 177 -17.62 16.98 18.09
C ASP A 177 -18.35 18.10 17.33
N LEU A 178 -19.07 17.73 16.27
CA LEU A 178 -19.66 18.72 15.35
C LEU A 178 -20.65 19.66 16.03
N ASP A 179 -21.38 19.19 17.03
CA ASP A 179 -22.31 20.00 17.83
C ASP A 179 -21.61 21.06 18.71
N LYS A 180 -20.33 20.83 19.04
CA LYS A 180 -19.48 21.71 19.87
C LYS A 180 -18.47 22.51 19.03
N ASP A 181 -18.41 22.30 17.74
CA ASP A 181 -17.52 23.01 16.82
C ASP A 181 -18.18 24.29 16.31
N GLU A 182 -17.79 25.43 16.86
CA GLU A 182 -18.36 26.75 16.51
C GLU A 182 -18.19 27.09 15.02
N ALA A 183 -17.06 26.70 14.41
CA ALA A 183 -16.81 26.96 13.00
C ALA A 183 -17.77 26.13 12.12
N PHE A 184 -17.98 24.86 12.47
CA PHE A 184 -18.93 24.00 11.79
C PHE A 184 -20.37 24.49 12.00
N GLN A 185 -20.76 24.86 13.23
CA GLN A 185 -22.10 25.37 13.50
C GLN A 185 -22.40 26.67 12.73
N LYS A 186 -21.40 27.55 12.61
CA LYS A 186 -21.48 28.75 11.77
C LYS A 186 -21.63 28.41 10.29
N LEU A 187 -20.91 27.39 9.79
CA LEU A 187 -21.02 26.93 8.41
C LEU A 187 -22.44 26.45 8.10
N ILE A 188 -23.02 25.62 8.94
CA ILE A 188 -24.36 25.05 8.72
C ILE A 188 -25.52 25.99 9.10
N SER A 189 -25.25 27.15 9.65
CA SER A 189 -26.28 28.20 9.87
C SER A 189 -26.78 28.78 8.55
N ASP A 190 -25.97 28.73 7.48
CA ASP A 190 -26.37 29.04 6.14
C ASP A 190 -27.17 27.85 5.51
N PRO A 191 -28.43 28.05 5.07
CA PRO A 191 -29.24 26.98 4.50
C PRO A 191 -28.62 26.31 3.25
N GLU A 192 -27.92 27.05 2.40
CA GLU A 192 -27.27 26.51 1.20
C GLU A 192 -26.08 25.63 1.59
N GLN A 193 -25.24 26.10 2.52
CA GLN A 193 -24.12 25.32 3.03
C GLN A 193 -24.59 24.06 3.78
N LYS A 194 -25.64 24.17 4.56
CA LYS A 194 -26.26 23.01 5.22
C LYS A 194 -26.74 21.98 4.21
N LYS A 195 -27.39 22.39 3.13
CA LYS A 195 -27.84 21.50 2.04
C LYS A 195 -26.64 20.85 1.34
N TYR A 196 -25.55 21.59 1.14
CA TYR A 196 -24.32 21.05 0.55
C TYR A 196 -23.65 20.02 1.46
N VAL A 197 -23.50 20.31 2.74
CA VAL A 197 -22.86 19.43 3.74
C VAL A 197 -23.66 18.14 3.93
N TYR A 198 -24.96 18.20 4.08
CA TYR A 198 -25.83 17.03 4.30
C TYR A 198 -26.40 16.42 3.02
N GLY A 199 -25.97 16.87 1.84
CA GLY A 199 -26.42 16.33 0.56
C GLY A 199 -26.08 14.83 0.40
N GLU A 200 -26.84 14.15 -0.47
CA GLU A 200 -26.70 12.71 -0.66
C GLU A 200 -25.34 12.34 -1.29
N SER A 201 -24.77 11.21 -0.86
CA SER A 201 -23.63 10.56 -1.46
C SER A 201 -24.07 9.39 -2.34
N THR A 202 -23.25 9.05 -3.33
CA THR A 202 -23.44 7.85 -4.15
C THR A 202 -23.36 6.59 -3.29
N THR A 203 -24.31 5.64 -3.47
CA THR A 203 -24.34 4.37 -2.76
C THR A 203 -24.27 3.19 -3.74
N LEU A 204 -23.61 2.13 -3.33
CA LEU A 204 -23.61 0.83 -3.99
C LEU A 204 -24.65 -0.12 -3.37
N VAL A 205 -25.20 0.21 -2.21
CA VAL A 205 -26.24 -0.59 -1.55
C VAL A 205 -27.49 -0.61 -2.43
N GLY A 206 -27.99 -1.83 -2.69
CA GLY A 206 -29.16 -2.02 -3.59
C GLY A 206 -28.80 -2.23 -5.06
N LYS A 207 -27.57 -1.97 -5.50
CA LYS A 207 -27.14 -2.36 -6.85
C LYS A 207 -27.03 -3.88 -6.97
N VAL A 208 -27.57 -4.42 -8.05
CA VAL A 208 -27.46 -5.84 -8.38
C VAL A 208 -26.30 -6.03 -9.35
N PHE A 209 -25.27 -6.74 -8.92
CA PHE A 209 -24.15 -7.08 -9.78
C PHE A 209 -24.36 -8.43 -10.48
N PRO A 210 -23.92 -8.59 -11.74
CA PRO A 210 -24.06 -9.83 -12.48
C PRO A 210 -23.25 -10.96 -11.81
N LYS A 211 -23.67 -12.20 -12.04
CA LYS A 211 -22.96 -13.38 -11.52
C LYS A 211 -21.49 -13.43 -11.95
N THR A 212 -21.18 -12.91 -13.13
CA THR A 212 -19.83 -12.81 -13.67
C THR A 212 -18.91 -11.91 -12.82
N ALA A 213 -19.43 -10.81 -12.25
CA ALA A 213 -18.67 -9.98 -11.34
C ALA A 213 -18.32 -10.71 -10.03
N TRP A 214 -19.27 -11.45 -9.46
CA TRP A 214 -19.01 -12.32 -8.30
C TRP A 214 -18.04 -13.45 -8.62
N ALA A 215 -18.15 -14.06 -9.81
CA ALA A 215 -17.23 -15.10 -10.26
C ALA A 215 -15.80 -14.55 -10.38
N SER A 216 -15.61 -13.36 -10.94
CA SER A 216 -14.29 -12.73 -11.04
C SER A 216 -13.67 -12.46 -9.67
N LEU A 217 -14.47 -12.06 -8.70
CA LEU A 217 -14.03 -11.88 -7.32
C LEU A 217 -13.52 -13.20 -6.72
N TRP A 218 -14.28 -14.29 -6.88
CA TRP A 218 -13.88 -15.60 -6.38
C TRP A 218 -12.64 -16.15 -7.09
N ILE A 219 -12.51 -15.99 -8.42
CA ILE A 219 -11.30 -16.36 -9.16
C ILE A 219 -10.09 -15.65 -8.57
N PHE A 220 -10.19 -14.34 -8.32
CA PHE A 220 -9.09 -13.56 -7.78
C PHE A 220 -8.71 -13.98 -6.36
N LEU A 221 -9.70 -14.10 -5.45
CA LEU A 221 -9.48 -14.51 -4.06
C LEU A 221 -8.91 -15.92 -3.96
N LEU A 222 -9.41 -16.87 -4.77
CA LEU A 222 -8.89 -18.23 -4.80
C LEU A 222 -7.46 -18.27 -5.35
N THR A 223 -7.13 -17.44 -6.35
CA THR A 223 -5.76 -17.31 -6.84
C THR A 223 -4.81 -16.81 -5.75
N ILE A 224 -5.22 -15.78 -5.00
CA ILE A 224 -4.41 -15.26 -3.86
C ILE A 224 -4.22 -16.35 -2.80
N ALA A 225 -5.29 -17.06 -2.44
CA ALA A 225 -5.22 -18.15 -1.46
C ALA A 225 -4.30 -19.28 -1.95
N PHE A 226 -4.36 -19.63 -3.24
CA PHE A 226 -3.49 -20.64 -3.84
C PHE A 226 -2.02 -20.23 -3.82
N VAL A 227 -1.70 -18.99 -4.19
CA VAL A 227 -0.34 -18.44 -4.10
C VAL A 227 0.16 -18.43 -2.66
N ALA A 228 -0.68 -18.06 -1.69
CA ALA A 228 -0.33 -18.07 -0.27
C ALA A 228 -0.07 -19.49 0.24
N LEU A 229 -0.90 -20.47 -0.16
CA LEU A 229 -0.73 -21.88 0.18
C LEU A 229 0.60 -22.44 -0.34
N LEU A 230 0.89 -22.24 -1.63
CA LEU A 230 2.16 -22.66 -2.23
C LEU A 230 3.36 -21.88 -1.69
N GLY A 231 3.13 -20.67 -1.17
CA GLY A 231 4.14 -19.87 -0.48
C GLY A 231 4.49 -20.43 0.89
N SER A 232 3.48 -20.94 1.63
CA SER A 232 3.68 -21.48 2.97
C SER A 232 4.33 -22.86 2.96
N GLU A 233 4.10 -23.65 1.92
CA GLU A 233 4.59 -25.03 1.80
C GLU A 233 5.36 -25.21 0.48
N PRO A 234 6.69 -24.98 0.49
CA PRO A 234 7.51 -25.11 -0.72
C PRO A 234 7.49 -26.51 -1.37
N SER A 235 7.20 -27.56 -0.59
CA SER A 235 7.10 -28.94 -1.08
C SER A 235 5.95 -29.16 -2.08
N LEU A 236 4.92 -28.30 -2.04
CA LEU A 236 3.79 -28.32 -2.98
C LEU A 236 4.12 -27.65 -4.32
N ARG A 237 5.25 -26.94 -4.42
CA ARG A 237 5.65 -26.27 -5.67
C ARG A 237 6.26 -27.30 -6.64
N PRO A 238 5.95 -27.18 -7.94
CA PRO A 238 6.58 -28.04 -8.94
C PRO A 238 8.09 -27.82 -8.98
N MET A 239 8.84 -28.90 -9.19
CA MET A 239 10.29 -28.84 -9.36
C MET A 239 10.63 -28.37 -10.77
N VAL A 240 11.48 -27.36 -10.86
CA VAL A 240 12.05 -26.87 -12.12
C VAL A 240 13.55 -27.20 -12.10
N GLY A 241 13.90 -28.28 -12.77
CA GLY A 241 15.24 -28.87 -12.66
C GLY A 241 15.47 -29.45 -11.26
N LYS A 242 16.47 -28.91 -10.54
CA LYS A 242 16.85 -29.38 -9.19
C LYS A 242 16.28 -28.51 -8.05
N LYS A 243 15.53 -27.46 -8.37
CA LYS A 243 14.98 -26.53 -7.38
C LYS A 243 13.46 -26.43 -7.51
N ALA A 244 12.77 -26.15 -6.41
CA ALA A 244 11.35 -25.81 -6.47
C ALA A 244 11.16 -24.47 -7.19
N LEU A 245 10.01 -24.33 -7.86
CA LEU A 245 9.62 -23.08 -8.55
C LEU A 245 9.72 -21.90 -7.58
N GLY A 246 10.42 -20.83 -7.98
CA GLY A 246 10.59 -19.62 -7.20
C GLY A 246 9.26 -18.89 -6.96
N MET A 247 9.18 -18.15 -5.83
CA MET A 247 7.96 -17.38 -5.50
C MET A 247 7.62 -16.33 -6.56
N THR A 248 8.62 -15.68 -7.10
CA THR A 248 8.48 -14.65 -8.13
C THR A 248 7.75 -15.19 -9.37
N GLN A 249 8.23 -16.31 -9.92
CA GLN A 249 7.62 -16.95 -11.10
C GLN A 249 6.21 -17.49 -10.78
N LEU A 250 6.02 -18.05 -9.59
CA LEU A 250 4.73 -18.53 -9.14
C LEU A 250 3.68 -17.42 -9.14
N ILE A 251 4.00 -16.26 -8.55
CA ILE A 251 3.12 -15.11 -8.52
C ILE A 251 2.78 -14.65 -9.94
N GLN A 252 3.81 -14.50 -10.80
CA GLN A 252 3.63 -14.07 -12.19
C GLN A 252 2.66 -14.97 -12.94
N MET A 253 2.87 -16.28 -12.89
CA MET A 253 2.03 -17.26 -13.57
C MET A 253 0.59 -17.25 -13.04
N CYS A 254 0.42 -17.28 -11.72
CA CYS A 254 -0.91 -17.33 -11.10
C CYS A 254 -1.73 -16.06 -11.40
N MET A 255 -1.11 -14.87 -11.33
CA MET A 255 -1.82 -13.62 -11.59
C MET A 255 -2.19 -13.43 -13.06
N LEU A 256 -1.33 -13.83 -13.99
CA LEU A 256 -1.67 -13.84 -15.41
C LEU A 256 -2.79 -14.86 -15.70
N THR A 257 -2.75 -16.04 -15.07
CA THR A 257 -3.80 -17.05 -15.19
C THR A 257 -5.14 -16.54 -14.65
N ALA A 258 -5.15 -15.86 -13.50
CA ALA A 258 -6.36 -15.22 -12.96
C ALA A 258 -6.97 -14.23 -13.97
N GLY A 259 -6.12 -13.37 -14.55
CA GLY A 259 -6.55 -12.46 -15.62
C GLY A 259 -7.15 -13.18 -16.82
N ALA A 260 -6.50 -14.24 -17.31
CA ALA A 260 -6.98 -15.06 -18.41
C ALA A 260 -8.34 -15.72 -18.11
N LEU A 261 -8.49 -16.32 -16.91
CA LEU A 261 -9.76 -16.92 -16.48
C LEU A 261 -10.89 -15.89 -16.42
N MET A 262 -10.61 -14.67 -15.92
CA MET A 262 -11.61 -13.60 -15.91
C MET A 262 -12.00 -13.15 -17.32
N VAL A 263 -11.07 -13.06 -18.26
CA VAL A 263 -11.36 -12.75 -19.67
C VAL A 263 -12.22 -13.86 -20.30
N MET A 264 -11.88 -15.13 -20.06
CA MET A 264 -12.59 -16.27 -20.67
C MET A 264 -13.98 -16.50 -20.09
N PHE A 265 -14.15 -16.38 -18.76
CA PHE A 265 -15.36 -16.81 -18.08
C PHE A 265 -16.22 -15.67 -17.51
N CYS A 266 -15.66 -14.46 -17.35
CA CYS A 266 -16.40 -13.35 -16.78
C CYS A 266 -16.80 -12.28 -17.81
N GLY A 267 -16.57 -12.52 -19.10
CA GLY A 267 -16.97 -11.63 -20.19
C GLY A 267 -16.19 -10.31 -20.22
N VAL A 268 -14.99 -10.29 -19.67
CA VAL A 268 -14.13 -9.11 -19.64
C VAL A 268 -13.61 -8.81 -21.03
N ARG A 269 -13.84 -7.59 -21.52
CA ARG A 269 -13.21 -7.14 -22.76
C ARG A 269 -11.77 -6.71 -22.45
N ALA A 270 -10.78 -7.33 -23.12
CA ALA A 270 -9.35 -7.05 -22.88
C ALA A 270 -9.02 -5.56 -23.02
N SER A 271 -9.68 -4.82 -23.91
CA SER A 271 -9.52 -3.37 -24.07
C SER A 271 -9.96 -2.55 -22.86
N MET A 272 -10.78 -3.10 -21.97
CA MET A 272 -11.21 -2.42 -20.74
C MET A 272 -10.19 -2.57 -19.61
N ILE A 273 -9.36 -3.61 -19.62
CA ILE A 273 -8.33 -3.85 -18.61
C ILE A 273 -7.34 -2.69 -18.60
N SER A 274 -6.82 -2.32 -19.78
CA SER A 274 -5.84 -1.25 -19.93
C SER A 274 -6.38 0.17 -19.65
N LYS A 275 -7.70 0.35 -19.69
CA LYS A 275 -8.37 1.62 -19.40
C LYS A 275 -8.71 1.80 -17.90
N GLY A 276 -8.59 0.73 -17.11
CA GLY A 276 -8.89 0.75 -15.69
C GLY A 276 -7.88 1.58 -14.88
N SER A 277 -8.36 2.20 -13.80
CA SER A 277 -7.50 3.00 -12.89
C SER A 277 -6.41 2.16 -12.22
N VAL A 278 -6.69 0.88 -11.95
CA VAL A 278 -5.72 -0.07 -11.38
C VAL A 278 -4.56 -0.31 -12.35
N PHE A 279 -4.86 -0.51 -13.65
CA PHE A 279 -3.83 -0.68 -14.68
C PHE A 279 -2.97 0.57 -14.83
N HIS A 280 -3.62 1.74 -14.90
CA HIS A 280 -2.92 3.02 -15.01
C HIS A 280 -1.97 3.27 -13.82
N ALA A 281 -2.46 3.07 -12.60
CA ALA A 281 -1.66 3.19 -11.37
C ALA A 281 -0.48 2.22 -11.36
N GLY A 282 -0.70 0.99 -11.80
CA GLY A 282 0.35 -0.03 -11.93
C GLY A 282 1.43 0.35 -12.94
N CYS A 283 1.06 0.86 -14.11
CA CYS A 283 2.01 1.36 -15.10
C CYS A 283 2.83 2.54 -14.60
N VAL A 284 2.20 3.47 -13.85
CA VAL A 284 2.91 4.58 -13.19
C VAL A 284 3.94 4.05 -12.19
N ALA A 285 3.57 3.03 -11.40
CA ALA A 285 4.48 2.39 -10.45
C ALA A 285 5.65 1.68 -11.15
N ILE A 286 5.40 0.95 -12.25
CA ILE A 286 6.44 0.30 -13.05
C ILE A 286 7.47 1.32 -13.53
N VAL A 287 7.02 2.42 -14.14
CA VAL A 287 7.94 3.46 -14.67
C VAL A 287 8.74 4.09 -13.54
N ALA A 288 8.11 4.35 -12.38
CA ALA A 288 8.78 4.92 -11.22
C ALA A 288 9.85 3.96 -10.67
N VAL A 289 9.49 2.68 -10.47
CA VAL A 289 10.44 1.64 -9.99
C VAL A 289 11.59 1.47 -10.98
N TYR A 290 11.29 1.37 -12.27
CA TYR A 290 12.32 1.16 -13.31
C TYR A 290 13.37 2.27 -13.28
N GLY A 291 12.96 3.54 -13.40
CA GLY A 291 13.91 4.64 -13.49
C GLY A 291 14.65 4.92 -12.18
N VAL A 292 13.91 4.97 -11.05
CA VAL A 292 14.53 5.32 -9.76
C VAL A 292 15.40 4.20 -9.22
N ALA A 293 14.91 2.95 -9.25
CA ALA A 293 15.68 1.83 -8.69
C ALA A 293 16.94 1.54 -9.53
N TRP A 294 16.86 1.62 -10.85
CA TRP A 294 18.03 1.43 -11.71
C TRP A 294 19.08 2.52 -11.52
N MET A 295 18.66 3.79 -11.43
CA MET A 295 19.57 4.90 -11.13
C MET A 295 20.24 4.71 -9.75
N ALA A 296 19.45 4.33 -8.74
CA ALA A 296 19.94 4.09 -7.40
C ALA A 296 20.94 2.92 -7.36
N ASP A 297 20.64 1.79 -8.00
CA ASP A 297 21.56 0.63 -8.08
C ASP A 297 22.88 1.04 -8.75
N THR A 298 22.82 1.79 -9.84
CA THR A 298 24.01 2.31 -10.53
C THR A 298 24.87 3.16 -9.61
N MET A 299 24.27 4.10 -8.88
CA MET A 299 24.99 4.97 -7.94
C MET A 299 25.57 4.19 -6.77
N PHE A 300 24.77 3.33 -6.16
CA PHE A 300 25.19 2.58 -4.96
C PHE A 300 26.27 1.54 -5.27
N MET A 301 26.20 0.84 -6.40
CA MET A 301 27.23 -0.12 -6.80
C MET A 301 28.59 0.53 -6.98
N ALA A 302 28.64 1.77 -7.49
CA ALA A 302 29.90 2.51 -7.64
C ALA A 302 30.56 2.89 -6.32
N HIS A 303 29.76 3.14 -5.29
CA HIS A 303 30.21 3.58 -3.95
C HIS A 303 30.07 2.49 -2.88
N LEU A 304 29.80 1.25 -3.28
CA LEU A 304 29.45 0.18 -2.34
C LEU A 304 30.57 -0.10 -1.30
N ALA A 305 31.82 -0.01 -1.71
CA ALA A 305 32.96 -0.24 -0.81
C ALA A 305 33.01 0.81 0.32
N ASP A 306 32.88 2.08 -0.03
CA ASP A 306 32.90 3.18 0.94
C ASP A 306 31.67 3.17 1.84
N LEU A 307 30.51 2.89 1.25
CA LEU A 307 29.24 2.80 1.98
C LEU A 307 29.22 1.64 2.97
N LYS A 308 29.81 0.49 2.62
CA LYS A 308 29.91 -0.65 3.55
C LYS A 308 30.67 -0.28 4.82
N VAL A 309 31.76 0.44 4.70
CA VAL A 309 32.58 0.84 5.87
C VAL A 309 31.76 1.72 6.82
N ILE A 310 30.97 2.64 6.28
CA ILE A 310 30.20 3.61 7.08
C ILE A 310 28.88 3.01 7.59
N LEU A 311 28.14 2.33 6.72
CA LEU A 311 26.75 1.93 7.01
C LEU A 311 26.65 0.61 7.80
N VAL A 312 27.63 -0.31 7.67
CA VAL A 312 27.60 -1.59 8.42
C VAL A 312 27.63 -1.33 9.92
N ASP A 313 28.47 -0.43 10.36
CA ASP A 313 28.59 -0.12 11.78
C ASP A 313 27.33 0.64 12.28
N TRP A 314 26.83 1.58 11.50
CA TRP A 314 25.60 2.31 11.83
C TRP A 314 24.37 1.40 11.93
N VAL A 315 24.21 0.45 11.00
CA VAL A 315 23.08 -0.50 11.04
C VAL A 315 23.22 -1.49 12.20
N LYS A 316 24.44 -1.87 12.57
CA LYS A 316 24.68 -2.74 13.74
C LYS A 316 24.38 -2.03 15.06
N GLU A 317 24.82 -0.78 15.20
CA GLU A 317 24.64 0.01 16.41
C GLU A 317 23.22 0.55 16.54
N ALA A 318 22.59 0.93 15.42
CA ALA A 318 21.26 1.55 15.37
C ALA A 318 20.39 0.96 14.25
N PRO A 319 19.87 -0.28 14.39
CA PRO A 319 19.07 -0.96 13.36
C PRO A 319 17.85 -0.18 12.87
N TRP A 320 17.29 0.68 13.71
CA TRP A 320 16.16 1.55 13.38
C TRP A 320 16.48 2.60 12.30
N THR A 321 17.76 2.87 12.03
CA THR A 321 18.16 3.80 10.96
C THR A 321 17.70 3.32 9.58
N TYR A 322 17.69 2.01 9.33
CA TYR A 322 17.08 1.45 8.12
C TYR A 322 15.61 1.85 7.97
N ALA A 323 14.83 1.72 9.05
CA ALA A 323 13.41 2.08 9.04
C ALA A 323 13.22 3.59 8.75
N LEU A 324 14.05 4.44 9.33
CA LEU A 324 14.01 5.88 9.10
C LEU A 324 14.33 6.23 7.64
N VAL A 325 15.37 5.62 7.07
CA VAL A 325 15.75 5.84 5.66
C VAL A 325 14.63 5.38 4.74
N LEU A 326 14.06 4.18 4.98
CA LEU A 326 12.96 3.65 4.18
C LEU A 326 11.72 4.58 4.23
N LEU A 327 11.39 5.09 5.42
CA LEU A 327 10.30 6.04 5.63
C LEU A 327 10.51 7.34 4.85
N LEU A 328 11.68 7.94 4.98
CA LEU A 328 12.01 9.21 4.31
C LEU A 328 12.06 9.05 2.79
N VAL A 329 12.68 7.98 2.29
CA VAL A 329 12.73 7.70 0.84
C VAL A 329 11.33 7.46 0.30
N SER A 330 10.48 6.72 1.01
CA SER A 330 9.09 6.52 0.57
C SER A 330 8.31 7.83 0.45
N LYS A 331 8.62 8.83 1.30
CA LYS A 331 8.07 10.19 1.17
C LYS A 331 8.62 10.89 -0.08
N LEU A 332 9.92 10.83 -0.31
CA LEU A 332 10.55 11.52 -1.46
C LEU A 332 10.01 11.00 -2.79
N VAL A 333 9.84 9.67 -2.91
CA VAL A 333 9.36 9.04 -4.15
C VAL A 333 7.83 8.90 -4.22
N ASN A 334 7.10 9.18 -3.13
CA ASN A 334 5.64 9.00 -3.00
C ASN A 334 5.17 7.59 -3.44
N SER A 335 5.96 6.55 -3.12
CA SER A 335 5.67 5.17 -3.53
C SER A 335 6.36 4.17 -2.62
N GLN A 336 5.60 3.26 -2.01
CA GLN A 336 6.13 2.14 -1.22
C GLN A 336 6.96 1.21 -2.09
N ALA A 337 6.45 0.84 -3.26
CA ALA A 337 7.14 -0.06 -4.18
C ALA A 337 8.50 0.48 -4.64
N ALA A 338 8.55 1.77 -5.02
CA ALA A 338 9.79 2.40 -5.43
C ALA A 338 10.78 2.52 -4.25
N ALA A 339 10.31 2.84 -3.04
CA ALA A 339 11.15 2.89 -1.85
C ALA A 339 11.74 1.52 -1.51
N VAL A 340 10.91 0.47 -1.51
CA VAL A 340 11.34 -0.92 -1.30
C VAL A 340 12.36 -1.33 -2.36
N ALA A 341 12.05 -1.12 -3.64
CA ALA A 341 12.93 -1.51 -4.76
C ALA A 341 14.27 -0.76 -4.75
N THR A 342 14.31 0.44 -4.16
CA THR A 342 15.52 1.25 -4.05
C THR A 342 16.36 0.90 -2.82
N ILE A 343 15.72 0.82 -1.65
CA ILE A 343 16.44 0.74 -0.36
C ILE A 343 16.76 -0.69 0.05
N VAL A 344 15.89 -1.66 -0.25
CA VAL A 344 16.12 -3.06 0.16
C VAL A 344 17.40 -3.65 -0.44
N PRO A 345 17.66 -3.53 -1.77
CA PRO A 345 18.92 -4.03 -2.34
C PRO A 345 20.16 -3.40 -1.69
N VAL A 346 20.10 -2.08 -1.45
CA VAL A 346 21.21 -1.34 -0.81
C VAL A 346 21.43 -1.85 0.62
N ALA A 347 20.37 -2.00 1.40
CA ALA A 347 20.44 -2.51 2.76
C ALA A 347 21.07 -3.91 2.80
N LEU A 348 20.66 -4.81 1.91
CA LEU A 348 21.24 -6.15 1.80
C LEU A 348 22.72 -6.12 1.39
N GLN A 349 23.08 -5.26 0.45
CA GLN A 349 24.46 -5.09 -0.03
C GLN A 349 25.41 -4.56 1.06
N VAL A 350 24.94 -3.69 1.94
CA VAL A 350 25.72 -3.20 3.09
C VAL A 350 25.69 -4.16 4.29
N GLY A 351 25.03 -5.32 4.17
CA GLY A 351 25.03 -6.37 5.17
C GLY A 351 23.90 -6.31 6.20
N THR A 352 22.84 -5.54 5.94
CA THR A 352 21.64 -5.57 6.78
C THR A 352 21.01 -6.97 6.73
N PRO A 353 20.75 -7.62 7.88
CA PRO A 353 20.13 -8.94 7.89
C PRO A 353 18.74 -8.92 7.22
N PRO A 354 18.39 -9.93 6.39
CA PRO A 354 17.08 -10.01 5.73
C PRO A 354 15.92 -9.95 6.72
N GLY A 355 16.05 -10.57 7.89
CA GLY A 355 15.05 -10.53 8.95
C GLY A 355 14.77 -9.13 9.47
N LEU A 356 15.81 -8.29 9.58
CA LEU A 356 15.65 -6.88 9.96
C LEU A 356 14.88 -6.09 8.89
N VAL A 357 15.19 -6.34 7.60
CA VAL A 357 14.47 -5.73 6.48
C VAL A 357 12.97 -6.05 6.55
N VAL A 358 12.64 -7.30 6.84
CA VAL A 358 11.24 -7.76 6.99
C VAL A 358 10.58 -7.14 8.23
N ALA A 359 11.28 -7.12 9.35
CA ALA A 359 10.76 -6.57 10.61
C ALA A 359 10.37 -5.08 10.49
N PHE A 360 11.11 -4.31 9.74
CA PHE A 360 10.85 -2.89 9.54
C PHE A 360 10.07 -2.56 8.25
N SER A 361 9.50 -3.54 7.57
CA SER A 361 8.79 -3.34 6.29
C SER A 361 7.64 -2.33 6.36
N SER A 362 6.98 -2.18 7.52
CA SER A 362 5.91 -1.19 7.73
C SER A 362 6.37 0.26 7.55
N ALA A 363 7.69 0.53 7.68
CA ALA A 363 8.27 1.85 7.46
C ALA A 363 8.31 2.28 5.97
N CYS A 364 7.93 1.42 5.03
CA CYS A 364 7.89 1.77 3.60
C CYS A 364 6.78 2.79 3.24
N TYR A 365 5.96 3.20 4.20
CA TYR A 365 4.91 4.19 4.01
C TYR A 365 5.20 5.47 4.80
N GLY A 366 5.73 6.48 4.14
CA GLY A 366 6.05 7.81 4.72
C GLY A 366 5.44 8.99 3.96
N TYR A 367 4.76 8.76 2.82
CA TYR A 367 4.30 9.87 2.00
C TYR A 367 3.09 10.65 2.55
N TYR A 368 2.52 10.23 3.68
CA TYR A 368 1.59 11.03 4.50
C TYR A 368 2.26 12.24 5.20
N ILE A 369 3.59 12.27 5.32
CA ILE A 369 4.32 13.36 6.00
C ILE A 369 4.03 14.73 5.36
N LEU A 370 3.87 14.76 4.06
CA LEU A 370 3.33 15.92 3.33
C LEU A 370 2.08 15.47 2.56
N PRO A 371 0.97 16.21 2.63
CA PRO A 371 -0.31 15.80 2.06
C PRO A 371 -0.34 16.03 0.53
N THR A 372 0.54 15.36 -0.20
CA THR A 372 0.69 15.45 -1.65
C THR A 372 0.20 14.20 -2.36
N TYR A 373 -0.17 13.18 -1.60
CA TYR A 373 -0.63 11.93 -2.19
C TYR A 373 -2.12 12.04 -2.58
N PRO A 374 -2.53 11.44 -3.72
CA PRO A 374 -3.88 11.60 -4.21
C PRO A 374 -5.00 11.17 -3.25
N SER A 375 -4.79 10.17 -2.38
CA SER A 375 -5.80 9.76 -1.40
C SER A 375 -6.07 10.83 -0.33
N ASP A 376 -5.03 11.55 0.08
CA ASP A 376 -5.14 12.62 1.06
C ASP A 376 -5.88 13.82 0.46
N LEU A 377 -5.53 14.18 -0.78
CA LEU A 377 -6.22 15.24 -1.53
C LEU A 377 -7.68 14.87 -1.80
N ALA A 378 -7.99 13.61 -2.07
CA ALA A 378 -9.36 13.15 -2.23
C ALA A 378 -10.17 13.27 -0.93
N ALA A 379 -9.58 12.94 0.23
CA ALA A 379 -10.24 13.12 1.52
C ALA A 379 -10.60 14.59 1.79
N LEU A 380 -9.69 15.52 1.44
CA LEU A 380 -9.96 16.96 1.52
C LEU A 380 -11.15 17.38 0.63
N GLN A 381 -11.23 16.82 -0.59
CA GLN A 381 -12.29 17.15 -1.54
C GLN A 381 -13.66 16.55 -1.17
N PHE A 382 -13.65 15.33 -0.62
CA PHE A 382 -14.90 14.65 -0.22
C PHE A 382 -15.46 15.15 1.11
N ASP A 383 -14.62 15.75 1.97
CA ASP A 383 -15.07 16.35 3.22
C ASP A 383 -15.72 17.73 3.01
N ARG A 384 -17.02 17.71 2.73
CA ARG A 384 -17.83 18.92 2.56
C ARG A 384 -18.04 19.71 3.84
N SER A 385 -17.70 19.14 5.01
CA SER A 385 -17.76 19.84 6.29
C SER A 385 -16.55 20.74 6.54
N GLY A 386 -15.47 20.58 5.76
CA GLY A 386 -14.21 21.32 5.91
C GLY A 386 -13.42 20.94 7.15
N THR A 387 -13.78 19.85 7.84
CA THR A 387 -13.05 19.41 9.03
C THR A 387 -11.72 18.77 8.70
N THR A 388 -11.63 18.03 7.57
CA THR A 388 -10.37 17.56 7.01
C THR A 388 -9.67 18.72 6.31
N HIS A 389 -8.45 19.04 6.71
CA HIS A 389 -7.80 20.28 6.27
C HIS A 389 -6.28 20.16 6.14
N ILE A 390 -5.73 21.10 5.38
CA ILE A 390 -4.32 21.46 5.41
C ILE A 390 -4.26 22.81 6.13
N GLY A 391 -3.57 22.86 7.27
CA GLY A 391 -3.46 24.08 8.06
C GLY A 391 -2.53 25.12 7.42
N ARG A 392 -2.30 26.23 8.14
CA ARG A 392 -1.49 27.37 7.67
C ARG A 392 -0.06 26.97 7.25
N PHE A 393 0.51 25.95 7.92
CA PHE A 393 1.78 25.33 7.56
C PHE A 393 1.50 23.95 6.94
N VAL A 394 2.20 23.60 5.87
CA VAL A 394 2.01 22.35 5.14
C VAL A 394 2.12 21.10 6.04
N ILE A 395 2.86 21.17 7.15
CA ILE A 395 3.01 20.07 8.11
C ILE A 395 1.79 19.99 9.07
N ASN A 396 1.00 21.04 9.21
CA ASN A 396 -0.20 21.04 10.06
C ASN A 396 -1.44 20.63 9.27
N HIS A 397 -1.54 19.35 8.99
CA HIS A 397 -2.66 18.77 8.23
C HIS A 397 -3.26 17.54 8.93
N SER A 398 -4.43 17.12 8.48
CA SER A 398 -5.21 16.06 9.11
C SER A 398 -4.53 14.70 9.12
N PHE A 399 -3.56 14.44 8.26
CA PHE A 399 -2.97 13.11 8.05
C PHE A 399 -1.67 12.86 8.82
N ILE A 400 -0.93 13.93 9.24
CA ILE A 400 0.41 13.78 9.82
C ILE A 400 0.43 12.94 11.10
N LEU A 401 -0.39 13.30 12.08
CA LEU A 401 -0.38 12.60 13.38
C LEU A 401 -0.99 11.20 13.31
N PRO A 402 -2.14 10.96 12.65
CA PRO A 402 -2.61 9.60 12.43
C PRO A 402 -1.56 8.72 11.73
N GLY A 403 -0.93 9.24 10.67
CA GLY A 403 0.09 8.53 9.92
C GLY A 403 1.34 8.21 10.76
N LEU A 404 1.86 9.19 11.49
CA LEU A 404 3.00 8.97 12.40
C LEU A 404 2.67 7.91 13.45
N ILE A 405 1.54 8.04 14.14
CA ILE A 405 1.14 7.10 15.19
C ILE A 405 0.95 5.70 14.60
N GLY A 406 0.20 5.56 13.50
CA GLY A 406 -0.08 4.27 12.88
C GLY A 406 1.19 3.58 12.38
N VAL A 407 1.99 4.28 11.57
CA VAL A 407 3.17 3.70 10.93
C VAL A 407 4.30 3.43 11.93
N LEU A 408 4.57 4.35 12.86
CA LEU A 408 5.63 4.15 13.86
C LEU A 408 5.24 3.03 14.84
N THR A 409 3.97 2.93 15.25
CA THR A 409 3.49 1.83 16.07
C THR A 409 3.60 0.49 15.33
N ALA A 410 3.20 0.43 14.05
CA ALA A 410 3.34 -0.77 13.23
C ALA A 410 4.83 -1.14 13.03
N THR A 411 5.69 -0.17 12.79
CA THR A 411 7.15 -0.41 12.64
C THR A 411 7.77 -0.93 13.94
N GLY A 412 7.43 -0.34 15.07
CA GLY A 412 7.87 -0.80 16.40
C GLY A 412 7.36 -2.22 16.72
N MET A 413 6.08 -2.50 16.42
CA MET A 413 5.51 -3.83 16.59
C MET A 413 6.17 -4.85 15.66
N GLY A 414 6.49 -4.47 14.41
CA GLY A 414 7.22 -5.32 13.48
C GLY A 414 8.58 -5.74 14.03
N TRP A 415 9.30 -4.83 14.68
CA TRP A 415 10.57 -5.17 15.36
C TRP A 415 10.36 -6.12 16.54
N VAL A 416 9.32 -5.90 17.37
CA VAL A 416 8.99 -6.82 18.48
C VAL A 416 8.68 -8.22 17.97
N LEU A 417 7.84 -8.32 16.93
CA LEU A 417 7.49 -9.60 16.30
C LEU A 417 8.70 -10.27 15.64
N GLY A 418 9.57 -9.49 14.99
CA GLY A 418 10.80 -9.98 14.41
C GLY A 418 11.70 -10.67 15.43
N LYS A 419 11.83 -10.07 16.62
CA LYS A 419 12.54 -10.71 17.75
C LYS A 419 11.81 -11.95 18.27
N LEU A 420 10.48 -11.86 18.43
CA LEU A 420 9.69 -12.96 18.98
C LEU A 420 9.75 -14.21 18.07
N TYR A 421 9.79 -14.01 16.76
CA TYR A 421 9.84 -15.11 15.78
C TYR A 421 11.26 -15.55 15.42
N GLY A 422 12.29 -14.93 16.00
CA GLY A 422 13.69 -15.24 15.72
C GLY A 422 14.12 -14.83 14.30
N TYR A 423 13.53 -13.76 13.76
CA TYR A 423 13.93 -13.20 12.48
C TYR A 423 15.13 -12.26 12.61
N ILE A 424 15.27 -11.65 13.79
CA ILE A 424 16.36 -10.74 14.19
C ILE A 424 16.87 -11.08 15.59
#